data_5eb3db90844662a74d52be0113459bcb
#
_entry.id   5eb3db90844662a74d52be0113459bcb
#
_cell.length_a   1.000
_cell.length_b   1.000
_cell.length_c   1.000
_cell.angle_alpha   90.00
_cell.angle_beta   90.00
_cell.angle_gamma   90.00
#
_symmetry.space_group_name_H-M   'P 1'
#
loop_
_entity.id
_entity.type
_entity.pdbx_description
1 polymer ?
#
loop_
_entity_poly.entity_id
_entity_poly.type
_entity_poly.pdbx_seq_one_letter_code
_entity_poly.pdbx_strand_id
1 'polypeptide(L)'
;MYDSHQILASVDAHITLFLALGTVTMLFNYGFFITAIINGNRDRAFPFALFACTLWFAHDISYLLMFHTWFGTYHHWYLELFWAALIPTSAIEAIYIFQVWRFGKDELMPKSSQAAFNFYVLAAVLAGLLGWFSVKSFLADPIYVYTFGCTGFLGVVTAIPRLLRRRDAAGQSVAMWLCFIFMQTGWFSTTALLFGPVFQTPLWFALWFGCVAGGIFMVAASRKLKPAPTLAPRGLPQT
;
A
#
# COMPACT_ATOMS: atom_id res chain seq x y z
N MET A 1 5.80 -14.53 -17.82
CA MET A 1 6.63 -13.34 -17.53
C MET A 1 6.32 -12.34 -18.63
N TYR A 2 6.21 -11.06 -18.34
CA TYR A 2 5.95 -10.03 -19.36
C TYR A 2 7.25 -9.50 -19.96
N ASP A 3 7.16 -8.89 -21.15
CA ASP A 3 8.25 -8.17 -21.79
C ASP A 3 8.13 -6.66 -21.45
N SER A 4 9.12 -6.12 -20.75
CA SER A 4 9.14 -4.72 -20.35
C SER A 4 9.15 -3.74 -21.54
N HIS A 5 9.89 -4.07 -22.60
CA HIS A 5 9.95 -3.21 -23.78
C HIS A 5 8.62 -3.20 -24.53
N GLN A 6 7.92 -4.33 -24.58
CA GLN A 6 6.58 -4.39 -25.16
C GLN A 6 5.57 -3.55 -24.38
N ILE A 7 5.64 -3.57 -23.02
CA ILE A 7 4.79 -2.73 -22.19
C ILE A 7 5.08 -1.25 -22.42
N LEU A 8 6.35 -0.84 -22.43
CA LEU A 8 6.73 0.55 -22.64
C LEU A 8 6.30 1.04 -24.04
N ALA A 9 6.49 0.23 -25.08
CA ALA A 9 6.00 0.54 -26.42
C ALA A 9 4.46 0.67 -26.47
N SER A 10 3.73 -0.16 -25.71
CA SER A 10 2.27 -0.05 -25.60
C SER A 10 1.83 1.25 -24.88
N VAL A 11 2.58 1.66 -23.86
CA VAL A 11 2.35 2.94 -23.17
C VAL A 11 2.48 4.10 -24.15
N ASP A 12 3.51 4.12 -25.00
CA ASP A 12 3.71 5.15 -26.00
C ASP A 12 2.65 5.13 -27.11
N ALA A 13 2.28 3.94 -27.58
CA ALA A 13 1.25 3.78 -28.59
C ALA A 13 -0.16 4.22 -28.12
N HIS A 14 -0.42 4.16 -26.81
CA HIS A 14 -1.73 4.48 -26.22
C HIS A 14 -1.61 5.59 -25.16
N ILE A 15 -0.71 6.54 -25.33
CA ILE A 15 -0.32 7.54 -24.33
C ILE A 15 -1.52 8.30 -23.73
N THR A 16 -2.50 8.69 -24.50
CA THR A 16 -3.67 9.42 -24.02
C THR A 16 -4.51 8.57 -23.06
N LEU A 17 -4.78 7.32 -23.45
CA LEU A 17 -5.54 6.39 -22.60
C LEU A 17 -4.76 6.03 -21.35
N PHE A 18 -3.47 5.78 -21.49
CA PHE A 18 -2.58 5.50 -20.38
C PHE A 18 -2.54 6.64 -19.36
N LEU A 19 -2.36 7.89 -19.82
CA LEU A 19 -2.35 9.06 -18.93
C LEU A 19 -3.72 9.28 -18.28
N ALA A 20 -4.82 9.09 -18.99
CA ALA A 20 -6.15 9.22 -18.41
C ALA A 20 -6.39 8.20 -17.28
N LEU A 21 -6.16 6.91 -17.53
CA LEU A 21 -6.33 5.85 -16.53
C LEU A 21 -5.30 5.98 -15.40
N GLY A 22 -4.05 6.26 -15.72
CA GLY A 22 -2.97 6.44 -14.77
C GLY A 22 -3.21 7.62 -13.83
N THR A 23 -3.65 8.78 -14.37
CA THR A 23 -3.99 9.97 -13.56
C THR A 23 -5.13 9.66 -12.59
N VAL A 24 -6.20 9.02 -13.04
CA VAL A 24 -7.30 8.61 -12.16
C VAL A 24 -6.81 7.65 -11.09
N THR A 25 -6.01 6.64 -11.48
CA THR A 25 -5.43 5.68 -10.55
C THR A 25 -4.59 6.37 -9.48
N MET A 26 -3.69 7.27 -9.87
CA MET A 26 -2.80 7.99 -8.95
C MET A 26 -3.55 8.97 -8.05
N LEU A 27 -4.59 9.64 -8.56
CA LEU A 27 -5.44 10.50 -7.74
C LEU A 27 -6.09 9.72 -6.59
N PHE A 28 -6.64 8.55 -6.90
CA PHE A 28 -7.26 7.69 -5.88
C PHE A 28 -6.23 6.99 -4.99
N ASN A 29 -5.03 6.71 -5.50
CA ASN A 29 -3.92 6.18 -4.70
C ASN A 29 -3.52 7.17 -3.61
N TYR A 30 -3.24 8.42 -3.98
CA TYR A 30 -2.93 9.45 -2.98
C TYR A 30 -4.13 9.78 -2.08
N GLY A 31 -5.36 9.75 -2.63
CA GLY A 31 -6.57 9.89 -1.84
C GLY A 31 -6.68 8.82 -0.74
N PHE A 32 -6.40 7.55 -1.08
CA PHE A 32 -6.34 6.45 -0.15
C PHE A 32 -5.27 6.68 0.93
N PHE A 33 -4.07 7.00 0.52
CA PHE A 33 -2.93 7.17 1.42
C PHE A 33 -3.09 8.36 2.37
N ILE A 34 -3.45 9.53 1.85
CA ILE A 34 -3.64 10.74 2.66
C ILE A 34 -4.79 10.55 3.66
N THR A 35 -5.89 9.95 3.20
CA THR A 35 -7.04 9.69 4.08
C THR A 35 -6.68 8.73 5.21
N ALA A 36 -5.84 7.71 4.92
CA ALA A 36 -5.35 6.78 5.94
C ALA A 36 -4.48 7.49 6.99
N ILE A 37 -3.59 8.41 6.59
CA ILE A 37 -2.78 9.21 7.51
C ILE A 37 -3.69 10.07 8.41
N ILE A 38 -4.65 10.77 7.80
CA ILE A 38 -5.58 11.66 8.53
C ILE A 38 -6.39 10.84 9.54
N ASN A 39 -6.96 9.72 9.13
CA ASN A 39 -7.74 8.85 10.00
C ASN A 39 -6.88 8.29 11.14
N GLY A 40 -5.67 7.81 10.82
CA GLY A 40 -4.75 7.28 11.82
C GLY A 40 -4.39 8.31 12.91
N ASN A 41 -4.11 9.54 12.52
CA ASN A 41 -3.78 10.61 13.45
C ASN A 41 -5.01 11.09 14.25
N ARG A 42 -6.17 11.24 13.58
CA ARG A 42 -7.43 11.66 14.22
C ARG A 42 -7.86 10.66 15.30
N ASP A 43 -7.82 9.37 14.95
CA ASP A 43 -8.32 8.30 15.80
C ASP A 43 -7.24 7.76 16.76
N ARG A 44 -6.00 8.32 16.71
CA ARG A 44 -4.83 7.84 17.45
C ARG A 44 -4.61 6.33 17.27
N ALA A 45 -4.75 5.87 16.04
CA ALA A 45 -4.67 4.47 15.64
C ALA A 45 -3.77 4.34 14.40
N PHE A 46 -3.29 3.16 14.11
CA PHE A 46 -2.61 2.90 12.85
C PHE A 46 -3.58 2.26 11.85
N PRO A 47 -3.61 2.69 10.58
CA PRO A 47 -4.60 2.21 9.62
C PRO A 47 -4.32 0.78 9.13
N PHE A 48 -3.05 0.40 9.00
CA PHE A 48 -2.62 -0.88 8.43
C PHE A 48 -1.78 -1.70 9.39
N ALA A 49 -1.79 -3.03 9.24
CA ALA A 49 -0.93 -3.92 10.01
C ALA A 49 0.55 -3.60 9.74
N LEU A 50 1.40 -3.72 10.76
CA LEU A 50 2.84 -3.45 10.65
C LEU A 50 3.48 -4.23 9.49
N PHE A 51 3.09 -5.49 9.31
CA PHE A 51 3.57 -6.33 8.20
C PHE A 51 3.29 -5.71 6.82
N ALA A 52 2.07 -5.20 6.58
CA ALA A 52 1.75 -4.54 5.32
C ALA A 52 2.57 -3.25 5.12
N CYS A 53 2.66 -2.43 6.17
CA CYS A 53 3.43 -1.18 6.11
C CYS A 53 4.91 -1.43 5.79
N THR A 54 5.52 -2.45 6.40
CA THR A 54 6.94 -2.78 6.19
C THR A 54 7.19 -3.38 4.81
N LEU A 55 6.26 -4.19 4.29
CA LEU A 55 6.40 -4.75 2.94
C LEU A 55 6.19 -3.68 1.86
N TRP A 56 5.22 -2.80 1.98
CA TRP A 56 5.03 -1.70 1.04
C TRP A 56 6.26 -0.81 1.01
N PHE A 57 6.74 -0.36 2.17
CA PHE A 57 7.94 0.45 2.27
C PHE A 57 9.16 -0.24 1.65
N ALA A 58 9.38 -1.52 1.94
CA ALA A 58 10.48 -2.30 1.38
C ALA A 58 10.35 -2.44 -0.14
N HIS A 59 9.12 -2.67 -0.62
CA HIS A 59 8.78 -2.77 -2.02
C HIS A 59 9.13 -1.48 -2.77
N ASP A 60 8.62 -0.33 -2.32
CA ASP A 60 8.83 0.95 -3.01
C ASP A 60 10.28 1.42 -2.94
N ILE A 61 10.94 1.32 -1.78
CA ILE A 61 12.37 1.61 -1.64
C ILE A 61 13.21 0.76 -2.59
N SER A 62 12.87 -0.53 -2.77
CA SER A 62 13.62 -1.40 -3.67
C SER A 62 13.58 -0.97 -5.13
N TYR A 63 12.51 -0.30 -5.55
CA TYR A 63 12.39 0.26 -6.90
C TYR A 63 13.00 1.66 -7.01
N LEU A 64 12.99 2.46 -5.95
CA LEU A 64 13.78 3.70 -5.89
C LEU A 64 15.27 3.45 -6.10
N LEU A 65 15.80 2.32 -5.60
CA LEU A 65 17.19 1.92 -5.82
C LEU A 65 17.49 1.49 -7.27
N MET A 66 16.48 1.31 -8.12
CA MET A 66 16.65 0.98 -9.54
C MET A 66 16.85 2.22 -10.44
N PHE A 67 17.22 3.36 -9.87
CA PHE A 67 17.43 4.60 -10.62
C PHE A 67 18.26 4.41 -11.90
N HIS A 68 19.43 3.79 -11.79
CA HIS A 68 20.32 3.56 -12.95
C HIS A 68 19.67 2.66 -14.02
N THR A 69 18.88 1.68 -13.62
CA THR A 69 18.16 0.82 -14.55
C THR A 69 17.06 1.58 -15.28
N TRP A 70 16.27 2.37 -14.54
CA TRP A 70 15.11 3.05 -15.12
C TRP A 70 15.50 4.27 -15.95
N PHE A 71 16.49 5.06 -15.52
CA PHE A 71 16.97 6.25 -16.22
C PHE A 71 18.08 5.96 -17.25
N GLY A 72 18.85 4.89 -17.06
CA GLY A 72 19.96 4.54 -17.95
C GLY A 72 19.61 3.45 -18.96
N THR A 73 19.12 2.28 -18.48
CA THR A 73 18.86 1.13 -19.37
C THR A 73 17.55 1.27 -20.14
N TYR A 74 16.46 1.61 -19.46
CA TYR A 74 15.16 1.79 -20.12
C TYR A 74 15.00 3.18 -20.72
N HIS A 75 15.45 4.22 -20.02
CA HIS A 75 15.37 5.63 -20.44
C HIS A 75 14.01 5.98 -21.00
N HIS A 76 12.95 5.75 -20.20
CA HIS A 76 11.56 5.90 -20.64
C HIS A 76 10.79 6.80 -19.69
N TRP A 77 10.13 7.82 -20.22
CA TRP A 77 9.42 8.86 -19.47
C TRP A 77 8.44 8.33 -18.41
N TYR A 78 7.77 7.21 -18.71
CA TYR A 78 6.84 6.58 -17.76
C TYR A 78 7.56 6.10 -16.50
N LEU A 79 8.70 5.43 -16.66
CA LEU A 79 9.49 4.92 -15.53
C LEU A 79 10.10 6.05 -14.71
N GLU A 80 10.53 7.12 -15.38
CA GLU A 80 11.07 8.32 -14.72
C GLU A 80 9.98 9.02 -13.89
N LEU A 81 8.78 9.20 -14.48
CA LEU A 81 7.62 9.74 -13.79
C LEU A 81 7.19 8.86 -12.61
N PHE A 82 7.19 7.53 -12.81
CA PHE A 82 6.80 6.58 -11.79
C PHE A 82 7.81 6.54 -10.65
N TRP A 83 9.11 6.60 -10.96
CA TRP A 83 10.17 6.73 -9.97
C TRP A 83 9.99 7.99 -9.11
N ALA A 84 9.71 9.12 -9.73
CA ALA A 84 9.43 10.35 -9.00
C ALA A 84 8.20 10.22 -8.07
N ALA A 85 7.18 9.49 -8.49
CA ALA A 85 5.99 9.21 -7.68
C ALA A 85 6.30 8.25 -6.49
N LEU A 86 7.29 7.38 -6.59
CA LEU A 86 7.71 6.51 -5.49
C LEU A 86 8.33 7.27 -4.30
N ILE A 87 8.89 8.44 -4.52
CA ILE A 87 9.47 9.27 -3.44
C ILE A 87 8.40 9.63 -2.40
N PRO A 88 7.31 10.33 -2.76
CA PRO A 88 6.26 10.64 -1.80
C PRO A 88 5.51 9.40 -1.28
N THR A 89 5.35 8.33 -2.08
CA THR A 89 4.71 7.10 -1.57
C THR A 89 5.55 6.42 -0.50
N SER A 90 6.86 6.28 -0.70
CA SER A 90 7.77 5.72 0.32
C SER A 90 7.78 6.57 1.60
N ALA A 91 7.71 7.90 1.48
CA ALA A 91 7.59 8.79 2.64
C ALA A 91 6.27 8.57 3.40
N ILE A 92 5.17 8.39 2.69
CA ILE A 92 3.85 8.08 3.26
C ILE A 92 3.88 6.73 4.00
N GLU A 93 4.51 5.73 3.42
CA GLU A 93 4.65 4.40 4.04
C GLU A 93 5.53 4.42 5.29
N ALA A 94 6.57 5.24 5.30
CA ALA A 94 7.34 5.51 6.52
C ALA A 94 6.46 6.17 7.60
N ILE A 95 5.52 7.06 7.23
CA ILE A 95 4.55 7.64 8.16
C ILE A 95 3.63 6.54 8.73
N TYR A 96 3.21 5.54 7.95
CA TYR A 96 2.42 4.42 8.48
C TYR A 96 3.20 3.60 9.50
N ILE A 97 4.47 3.31 9.24
CA ILE A 97 5.35 2.64 10.22
C ILE A 97 5.47 3.50 11.49
N PHE A 98 5.63 4.81 11.34
CA PHE A 98 5.66 5.75 12.45
C PHE A 98 4.32 5.76 13.24
N GLN A 99 3.17 5.71 12.57
CA GLN A 99 1.87 5.60 13.24
C GLN A 99 1.73 4.29 14.02
N VAL A 100 2.23 3.16 13.48
CA VAL A 100 2.29 1.91 14.23
C VAL A 100 3.18 2.06 15.47
N TRP A 101 4.37 2.63 15.30
CA TRP A 101 5.28 2.88 16.42
C TRP A 101 4.66 3.78 17.49
N ARG A 102 3.95 4.83 17.08
CA ARG A 102 3.36 5.81 17.99
C ARG A 102 2.10 5.32 18.71
N PHE A 103 1.26 4.57 18.02
CA PHE A 103 -0.08 4.21 18.50
C PHE A 103 -0.28 2.71 18.72
N GLY A 104 0.67 1.87 18.29
CA GLY A 104 0.46 0.42 18.23
C GLY A 104 0.87 -0.36 19.46
N LYS A 105 1.61 0.23 20.40
CA LYS A 105 2.19 -0.51 21.54
C LYS A 105 1.14 -1.26 22.35
N ASP A 106 0.08 -0.58 22.77
CA ASP A 106 -0.95 -1.17 23.63
C ASP A 106 -1.79 -2.24 22.92
N GLU A 107 -1.89 -2.16 21.59
CA GLU A 107 -2.57 -3.19 20.79
C GLU A 107 -1.68 -4.39 20.50
N LEU A 108 -0.42 -4.15 20.10
CA LEU A 108 0.47 -5.20 19.60
C LEU A 108 1.25 -5.89 20.71
N MET A 109 1.68 -5.13 21.72
CA MET A 109 2.53 -5.63 22.82
C MET A 109 2.16 -4.99 24.18
N PRO A 110 0.93 -5.19 24.69
CA PRO A 110 0.40 -4.45 25.85
C PRO A 110 1.19 -4.65 27.13
N LYS A 111 1.83 -5.82 27.28
CA LYS A 111 2.59 -6.19 28.50
C LYS A 111 4.09 -5.91 28.39
N SER A 112 4.56 -5.36 27.28
CA SER A 112 5.98 -5.15 27.03
C SER A 112 6.45 -3.77 27.42
N SER A 113 7.75 -3.63 27.68
CA SER A 113 8.39 -2.31 27.84
C SER A 113 8.39 -1.53 26.51
N GLN A 114 8.54 -0.21 26.58
CA GLN A 114 8.68 0.61 25.37
C GLN A 114 9.93 0.21 24.56
N ALA A 115 11.02 -0.14 25.22
CA ALA A 115 12.25 -0.58 24.56
C ALA A 115 12.03 -1.88 23.76
N ALA A 116 11.32 -2.85 24.34
CA ALA A 116 10.98 -4.09 23.64
C ALA A 116 10.07 -3.83 22.43
N PHE A 117 9.11 -2.92 22.55
CA PHE A 117 8.25 -2.55 21.44
C PHE A 117 9.03 -1.80 20.33
N ASN A 118 9.94 -0.90 20.69
CA ASN A 118 10.80 -0.24 19.71
C ASN A 118 11.65 -1.25 18.94
N PHE A 119 12.24 -2.21 19.66
CA PHE A 119 12.99 -3.29 19.01
C PHE A 119 12.11 -4.14 18.08
N TYR A 120 10.89 -4.47 18.50
CA TYR A 120 9.94 -5.20 17.67
C TYR A 120 9.61 -4.47 16.35
N VAL A 121 9.35 -3.15 16.41
CA VAL A 121 9.07 -2.38 15.20
C VAL A 121 10.29 -2.32 14.28
N LEU A 122 11.49 -2.08 14.85
CA LEU A 122 12.74 -2.07 14.08
C LEU A 122 13.00 -3.45 13.44
N ALA A 123 12.85 -4.53 14.20
CA ALA A 123 13.04 -5.88 13.70
C ALA A 123 12.04 -6.22 12.57
N ALA A 124 10.78 -5.74 12.67
CA ALA A 124 9.78 -5.92 11.63
C ALA A 124 10.14 -5.16 10.35
N VAL A 125 10.68 -3.93 10.47
CA VAL A 125 11.17 -3.16 9.29
C VAL A 125 12.33 -3.89 8.62
N LEU A 126 13.32 -4.33 9.39
CA LEU A 126 14.45 -5.08 8.85
C LEU A 126 14.02 -6.40 8.21
N ALA A 127 13.12 -7.14 8.85
CA ALA A 127 12.55 -8.37 8.29
C ALA A 127 11.76 -8.12 7.00
N GLY A 128 10.98 -7.03 6.94
CA GLY A 128 10.28 -6.60 5.73
C GLY A 128 11.24 -6.29 4.58
N LEU A 129 12.30 -5.52 4.85
CA LEU A 129 13.34 -5.22 3.87
C LEU A 129 14.04 -6.48 3.38
N LEU A 130 14.59 -7.29 4.29
CA LEU A 130 15.30 -8.52 3.93
C LEU A 130 14.40 -9.52 3.19
N GLY A 131 13.17 -9.70 3.69
CA GLY A 131 12.19 -10.59 3.07
C GLY A 131 11.80 -10.11 1.67
N TRP A 132 11.52 -8.82 1.50
CA TRP A 132 11.17 -8.28 0.20
C TRP A 132 12.34 -8.37 -0.80
N PHE A 133 13.56 -7.95 -0.41
CA PHE A 133 14.72 -8.05 -1.30
C PHE A 133 15.01 -9.50 -1.70
N SER A 134 14.82 -10.46 -0.78
CA SER A 134 14.92 -11.88 -1.10
C SER A 134 13.87 -12.30 -2.12
N VAL A 135 12.59 -11.96 -1.91
CA VAL A 135 11.50 -12.27 -2.87
C VAL A 135 11.77 -11.61 -4.22
N LYS A 136 12.14 -10.32 -4.22
CA LYS A 136 12.42 -9.56 -5.45
C LYS A 136 13.52 -10.19 -6.29
N SER A 137 14.52 -10.84 -5.67
CA SER A 137 15.59 -11.51 -6.42
C SER A 137 15.11 -12.67 -7.29
N PHE A 138 13.95 -13.26 -6.98
CA PHE A 138 13.30 -14.33 -7.74
C PHE A 138 12.19 -13.82 -8.67
N LEU A 139 11.69 -12.59 -8.43
CA LEU A 139 10.65 -12.01 -9.26
C LEU A 139 11.26 -11.23 -10.43
N ALA A 140 10.88 -11.57 -11.64
CA ALA A 140 11.25 -10.79 -12.80
C ALA A 140 10.19 -9.73 -13.08
N ASP A 141 10.19 -8.68 -12.25
CA ASP A 141 9.34 -7.51 -12.39
C ASP A 141 10.20 -6.23 -12.42
N PRO A 142 10.97 -6.00 -13.52
CA PRO A 142 11.95 -4.92 -13.56
C PRO A 142 11.32 -3.52 -13.63
N ILE A 143 10.04 -3.41 -14.00
CA ILE A 143 9.33 -2.14 -14.16
C ILE A 143 8.12 -1.99 -13.23
N TYR A 144 8.06 -2.75 -12.13
CA TYR A 144 7.08 -2.55 -11.04
C TYR A 144 5.62 -2.92 -11.36
N VAL A 145 5.33 -3.49 -12.49
CA VAL A 145 3.94 -3.64 -12.96
C VAL A 145 3.19 -4.74 -12.23
N TYR A 146 3.83 -5.90 -12.10
CA TYR A 146 3.20 -7.08 -11.53
C TYR A 146 3.07 -6.98 -10.01
N THR A 147 4.16 -6.60 -9.36
CA THR A 147 4.23 -6.55 -7.90
C THR A 147 3.35 -5.46 -7.32
N PHE A 148 3.16 -4.34 -8.02
CA PHE A 148 2.24 -3.29 -7.56
C PHE A 148 0.79 -3.79 -7.40
N GLY A 149 0.27 -4.55 -8.35
CA GLY A 149 -1.04 -5.17 -8.22
C GLY A 149 -1.14 -6.16 -7.06
N CYS A 150 -0.09 -6.98 -6.86
CA CYS A 150 -0.03 -7.94 -5.76
C CYS A 150 0.04 -7.25 -4.39
N THR A 151 0.80 -6.16 -4.26
CA THR A 151 0.90 -5.42 -2.99
C THR A 151 -0.41 -4.76 -2.58
N GLY A 152 -1.24 -4.35 -3.53
CA GLY A 152 -2.59 -3.86 -3.23
C GLY A 152 -3.46 -4.87 -2.49
N PHE A 153 -3.33 -6.17 -2.82
CA PHE A 153 -4.05 -7.23 -2.13
C PHE A 153 -3.68 -7.36 -0.65
N LEU A 154 -2.44 -7.04 -0.27
CA LEU A 154 -2.01 -7.01 1.14
C LEU A 154 -2.84 -6.02 1.97
N GLY A 155 -3.29 -4.93 1.38
CA GLY A 155 -4.14 -3.94 2.04
C GLY A 155 -5.40 -4.58 2.63
N VAL A 156 -6.14 -5.33 1.85
CA VAL A 156 -7.39 -5.97 2.29
C VAL A 156 -7.15 -7.19 3.17
N VAL A 157 -6.21 -8.08 2.82
CA VAL A 157 -5.97 -9.31 3.60
C VAL A 157 -5.41 -9.04 5.00
N THR A 158 -4.81 -7.89 5.22
CA THR A 158 -4.31 -7.49 6.55
C THR A 158 -5.29 -6.59 7.31
N ALA A 159 -6.05 -5.74 6.61
CA ALA A 159 -7.00 -4.82 7.23
C ALA A 159 -8.26 -5.54 7.74
N ILE A 160 -8.79 -6.50 6.98
CA ILE A 160 -10.02 -7.23 7.34
C ILE A 160 -9.87 -8.00 8.66
N PRO A 161 -8.87 -8.88 8.85
CA PRO A 161 -8.69 -9.59 10.12
C PRO A 161 -8.47 -8.65 11.31
N ARG A 162 -7.75 -7.55 11.08
CA ARG A 162 -7.51 -6.56 12.12
C ARG A 162 -8.80 -5.87 12.55
N LEU A 163 -9.62 -5.42 11.60
CA LEU A 163 -10.92 -4.80 11.87
C LEU A 163 -11.85 -5.76 12.63
N LEU A 164 -11.92 -7.03 12.22
CA LEU A 164 -12.73 -8.05 12.88
C LEU A 164 -12.25 -8.33 14.32
N ARG A 165 -10.94 -8.35 14.55
CA ARG A 165 -10.34 -8.52 15.88
C ARG A 165 -10.63 -7.33 16.79
N ARG A 166 -10.50 -6.11 16.27
CA ARG A 166 -10.70 -4.87 17.05
C ARG A 166 -12.16 -4.57 17.30
N ARG A 167 -13.04 -4.96 16.38
CA ARG A 167 -14.47 -4.62 16.37
C ARG A 167 -14.74 -3.11 16.37
N ASP A 168 -13.80 -2.32 15.87
CA ASP A 168 -13.93 -0.88 15.67
C ASP A 168 -13.28 -0.46 14.34
N ALA A 169 -13.64 0.73 13.85
CA ALA A 169 -13.15 1.30 12.61
C ALA A 169 -12.08 2.39 12.83
N ALA A 170 -11.40 2.42 13.99
CA ALA A 170 -10.37 3.42 14.23
C ALA A 170 -9.23 3.31 13.21
N GLY A 171 -8.83 4.45 12.63
CA GLY A 171 -7.88 4.53 11.54
C GLY A 171 -8.47 4.21 10.15
N GLN A 172 -9.77 3.89 10.05
CA GLN A 172 -10.45 3.52 8.81
C GLN A 172 -11.54 4.53 8.46
N SER A 173 -11.90 4.63 7.18
CA SER A 173 -13.07 5.40 6.75
C SER A 173 -13.62 4.89 5.42
N VAL A 174 -14.88 5.22 5.18
CA VAL A 174 -15.56 4.92 3.90
C VAL A 174 -14.82 5.57 2.73
N ALA A 175 -14.44 6.84 2.86
CA ALA A 175 -13.73 7.58 1.81
C ALA A 175 -12.40 6.90 1.43
N MET A 176 -11.62 6.48 2.43
CA MET A 176 -10.37 5.75 2.24
C MET A 176 -10.59 4.49 1.39
N TRP A 177 -11.56 3.66 1.74
CA TRP A 177 -11.80 2.39 1.04
C TRP A 177 -12.46 2.56 -0.33
N LEU A 178 -13.24 3.63 -0.55
CA LEU A 178 -13.68 4.01 -1.89
C LEU A 178 -12.50 4.40 -2.77
N CYS A 179 -11.57 5.22 -2.27
CA CYS A 179 -10.34 5.53 -2.99
C CYS A 179 -9.56 4.25 -3.33
N PHE A 180 -9.45 3.31 -2.40
CA PHE A 180 -8.78 2.03 -2.64
C PHE A 180 -9.45 1.25 -3.79
N ILE A 181 -10.77 1.15 -3.82
CA ILE A 181 -11.52 0.44 -4.87
C ILE A 181 -11.24 1.07 -6.24
N PHE A 182 -11.34 2.39 -6.33
CA PHE A 182 -11.09 3.10 -7.60
C PHE A 182 -9.64 3.01 -8.05
N MET A 183 -8.69 3.13 -7.13
CA MET A 183 -7.26 2.93 -7.40
C MET A 183 -7.00 1.53 -7.97
N GLN A 184 -7.48 0.48 -7.31
CA GLN A 184 -7.27 -0.90 -7.77
C GLN A 184 -7.96 -1.14 -9.12
N THR A 185 -9.18 -0.66 -9.29
CA THR A 185 -9.90 -0.78 -10.56
C THR A 185 -9.16 -0.07 -11.69
N GLY A 186 -8.66 1.13 -11.45
CA GLY A 186 -7.85 1.86 -12.43
C GLY A 186 -6.58 1.11 -12.82
N TRP A 187 -5.83 0.61 -11.84
CA TRP A 187 -4.60 -0.15 -12.10
C TRP A 187 -4.85 -1.43 -12.88
N PHE A 188 -5.76 -2.28 -12.40
CA PHE A 188 -6.08 -3.55 -13.06
C PHE A 188 -6.67 -3.35 -14.46
N SER A 189 -7.46 -2.31 -14.67
CA SER A 189 -7.97 -1.94 -15.99
C SER A 189 -6.83 -1.50 -16.92
N THR A 190 -5.92 -0.64 -16.44
CA THR A 190 -4.77 -0.18 -17.22
C THR A 190 -3.91 -1.37 -17.67
N THR A 191 -3.56 -2.25 -16.74
CA THR A 191 -2.70 -3.40 -17.04
C THR A 191 -3.38 -4.39 -17.97
N ALA A 192 -4.67 -4.71 -17.77
CA ALA A 192 -5.41 -5.63 -18.62
C ALA A 192 -5.64 -5.09 -20.05
N LEU A 193 -5.82 -3.78 -20.21
CA LEU A 193 -6.05 -3.16 -21.50
C LEU A 193 -4.77 -2.91 -22.29
N LEU A 194 -3.67 -2.55 -21.60
CA LEU A 194 -2.48 -2.01 -22.28
C LEU A 194 -1.23 -2.87 -22.15
N PHE A 195 -1.12 -3.76 -21.14
CA PHE A 195 0.15 -4.43 -20.84
C PHE A 195 0.23 -5.88 -21.31
N GLY A 196 -0.77 -6.31 -22.08
CA GLY A 196 -0.74 -7.58 -22.80
C GLY A 196 -1.32 -8.78 -22.04
N PRO A 197 -1.23 -9.98 -22.64
CA PRO A 197 -2.00 -11.17 -22.22
C PRO A 197 -1.69 -11.67 -20.81
N VAL A 198 -0.49 -11.42 -20.30
CA VAL A 198 -0.09 -11.81 -18.93
C VAL A 198 -1.01 -11.17 -17.86
N PHE A 199 -1.55 -10.00 -18.16
CA PHE A 199 -2.48 -9.25 -17.31
C PHE A 199 -3.95 -9.49 -17.63
N GLN A 200 -4.24 -10.46 -18.50
CA GLN A 200 -5.60 -10.91 -18.86
C GLN A 200 -5.90 -12.33 -18.39
N THR A 201 -5.10 -12.83 -17.45
CA THR A 201 -5.27 -14.17 -16.89
C THR A 201 -6.35 -14.23 -15.83
N PRO A 202 -7.02 -15.38 -15.63
CA PRO A 202 -7.99 -15.56 -14.56
C PRO A 202 -7.43 -15.21 -13.17
N LEU A 203 -6.14 -15.47 -12.91
CA LEU A 203 -5.49 -15.14 -11.64
C LEU A 203 -5.39 -13.62 -11.46
N TRP A 204 -5.07 -12.86 -12.49
CA TRP A 204 -4.99 -11.40 -12.43
C TRP A 204 -6.35 -10.79 -12.12
N PHE A 205 -7.39 -11.26 -12.78
CA PHE A 205 -8.76 -10.86 -12.48
C PHE A 205 -9.23 -11.28 -11.09
N ALA A 206 -8.84 -12.48 -10.62
CA ALA A 206 -9.14 -12.93 -9.26
C ALA A 206 -8.51 -12.01 -8.19
N LEU A 207 -7.27 -11.55 -8.40
CA LEU A 207 -6.63 -10.55 -7.52
C LEU A 207 -7.41 -9.24 -7.52
N TRP A 208 -7.80 -8.74 -8.69
CA TRP A 208 -8.63 -7.54 -8.79
C TRP A 208 -9.95 -7.70 -8.04
N PHE A 209 -10.70 -8.77 -8.32
CA PHE A 209 -11.95 -9.04 -7.61
C PHE A 209 -11.76 -9.16 -6.11
N GLY A 210 -10.67 -9.78 -5.66
CA GLY A 210 -10.31 -9.88 -4.25
C GLY A 210 -10.10 -8.50 -3.61
N CYS A 211 -9.38 -7.60 -4.29
CA CYS A 211 -9.19 -6.22 -3.84
C CYS A 211 -10.52 -5.46 -3.77
N VAL A 212 -11.34 -5.53 -4.82
CA VAL A 212 -12.63 -4.81 -4.89
C VAL A 212 -13.59 -5.36 -3.84
N ALA A 213 -13.76 -6.67 -3.74
CA ALA A 213 -14.65 -7.30 -2.76
C ALA A 213 -14.21 -6.98 -1.33
N GLY A 214 -12.91 -7.05 -1.04
CA GLY A 214 -12.35 -6.65 0.25
C GLY A 214 -12.57 -5.17 0.54
N GLY A 215 -12.38 -4.30 -0.45
CA GLY A 215 -12.68 -2.87 -0.34
C GLY A 215 -14.16 -2.60 -0.05
N ILE A 216 -15.08 -3.26 -0.74
CA ILE A 216 -16.54 -3.16 -0.49
C ILE A 216 -16.87 -3.62 0.93
N PHE A 217 -16.30 -4.75 1.37
CA PHE A 217 -16.47 -5.22 2.74
C PHE A 217 -16.01 -4.16 3.75
N MET A 218 -14.84 -3.54 3.53
CA MET A 218 -14.30 -2.50 4.40
C MET A 218 -15.13 -1.21 4.39
N VAL A 219 -15.73 -0.84 3.25
CA VAL A 219 -16.72 0.26 3.17
C VAL A 219 -17.93 -0.06 4.04
N ALA A 220 -18.51 -1.25 3.89
CA ALA A 220 -19.68 -1.67 4.65
C ALA A 220 -19.39 -1.74 6.16
N ALA A 221 -18.23 -2.28 6.52
CA ALA A 221 -17.80 -2.38 7.91
C ALA A 221 -17.53 -1.00 8.54
N SER A 222 -16.85 -0.11 7.80
CA SER A 222 -16.56 1.26 8.27
C SER A 222 -17.82 2.13 8.45
N ARG A 223 -18.93 1.80 7.76
CA ARG A 223 -20.23 2.43 7.98
C ARG A 223 -20.91 1.95 9.26
N LYS A 224 -20.76 0.68 9.60
CA LYS A 224 -21.43 0.05 10.74
C LYS A 224 -20.67 0.22 12.05
N LEU A 225 -19.34 0.17 11.97
CA LEU A 225 -18.47 0.25 13.13
C LEU A 225 -18.04 1.69 13.35
N LYS A 226 -18.29 2.23 14.54
CA LYS A 226 -17.77 3.54 14.93
C LYS A 226 -16.31 3.40 15.34
N PRO A 227 -15.48 4.46 15.18
CA PRO A 227 -14.19 4.49 15.86
C PRO A 227 -14.41 4.32 17.36
N ALA A 228 -13.57 3.51 18.02
CA ALA A 228 -13.63 3.43 19.47
C ALA A 228 -13.44 4.84 20.06
N PRO A 229 -14.16 5.19 21.15
CA PRO A 229 -13.91 6.45 21.83
C PRO A 229 -12.42 6.56 22.14
N THR A 230 -11.80 7.65 21.74
CA THR A 230 -10.39 7.90 22.06
C THR A 230 -10.25 7.80 23.57
N LEU A 231 -9.54 6.78 24.06
CA LEU A 231 -9.23 6.68 25.48
C LEU A 231 -8.58 8.02 25.85
N ALA A 232 -9.20 8.74 26.80
CA ALA A 232 -8.63 9.98 27.32
C ALA A 232 -7.15 9.73 27.64
N PRO A 233 -6.24 10.68 27.39
CA PRO A 233 -4.84 10.49 27.74
C PRO A 233 -4.80 10.04 29.19
N ARG A 234 -4.32 8.82 29.45
CA ARG A 234 -4.03 8.40 30.81
C ARG A 234 -3.12 9.46 31.38
N GLY A 235 -3.62 10.20 32.37
CA GLY A 235 -2.92 11.33 32.91
C GLY A 235 -1.47 10.99 33.16
N LEU A 236 -0.58 11.88 32.73
CA LEU A 236 0.78 11.88 33.23
C LEU A 236 0.67 11.82 34.75
N PRO A 237 1.43 10.96 35.46
CA PRO A 237 1.46 11.02 36.92
C PRO A 237 1.78 12.45 37.29
N GLN A 238 0.86 13.08 38.04
CA GLN A 238 1.14 14.37 38.64
C GLN A 238 2.26 14.10 39.66
N THR A 239 3.46 14.57 39.31
CA THR A 239 4.62 14.63 40.22
C THR A 239 4.42 15.73 41.23
#